data_bbc878f9e4d7eaafb16932e50cef61dd
#
_entry.id   bbc878f9e4d7eaafb16932e50cef61dd
#
_cell.length_a   1.000
_cell.length_b   1.000
_cell.length_c   1.000
_cell.angle_alpha   90.00
_cell.angle_beta   90.00
_cell.angle_gamma   90.00
#
_symmetry.space_group_name_H-M   'P 1'
#
loop_
_entity.id
_entity.type
_entity.pdbx_description
1 polymer ?
#
loop_
_entity_poly.entity_id
_entity_poly.type
_entity_poly.pdbx_seq_one_letter_code
_entity_poly.pdbx_strand_id
1 'polypeptide(L)'
;MDGSVRRLSHEELVLLVIQLQAELTELREENRQLKQRIAELEQKNPTQRLSQSYSLSAEEKRRQDATSGRENTHGASGKRQQSDRRGRRPTQDKIDQADQHERILPEGFDLAECRHVIDRPVWRIRDGKAVLVVYELWRGPGGETALIDGVSSRSEFGIEIHVAVAFLVSMVGLSIDKVCAQLKFFWQLELSKSQADALLNQLSRQWESEFEALCLLLAVSAVVHADETRWSQNSVWAFLSEQARVLVFGCRKDGDTLAQILSKDDFQGVLVSDDAAVYRGFSTAQKCWAHLLRKAIRFTLLEPENSEYRSFLDGLLAVYRKAKRFAADGRLGESGRRARVAELFDEVSELCVSRCGDDATETTAAGTDQEFSNLMHEVVRLMCDDELFTFVLHPAATGTNNEAERSLRGAAMDRRTGRTSKTVRGARRRTVLISVLESLKLHLPKFTLASVQSEIQRWWQTGESLFHRLLRQNGLDPPTASLLETLVPLPKAA
;
A
#
# COMPACT_ATOMS: atom_id res chain seq x y z
N MET A 1 -1.15 -53.30 -7.85
CA MET A 1 -0.05 -53.44 -8.83
C MET A 1 1.18 -52.88 -8.21
N ASP A 2 2.19 -53.73 -8.10
CA ASP A 2 3.37 -53.50 -7.25
C ASP A 2 4.34 -52.59 -8.00
N GLY A 3 4.42 -51.32 -7.59
CA GLY A 3 5.35 -50.33 -8.13
C GLY A 3 6.75 -50.53 -7.54
N SER A 4 7.47 -51.54 -8.01
CA SER A 4 8.84 -51.77 -7.60
C SER A 4 9.71 -50.59 -8.06
N VAL A 5 10.05 -49.70 -7.13
CA VAL A 5 11.12 -48.71 -7.32
C VAL A 5 12.40 -49.47 -7.63
N ARG A 6 12.86 -49.43 -8.89
CA ARG A 6 14.09 -50.03 -9.36
C ARG A 6 15.25 -49.38 -8.56
N ARG A 7 15.83 -50.10 -7.62
CA ARG A 7 17.03 -49.66 -6.92
C ARG A 7 18.20 -49.69 -7.88
N LEU A 8 18.73 -48.51 -8.21
CA LEU A 8 19.94 -48.39 -9.02
C LEU A 8 21.12 -49.05 -8.27
N SER A 9 21.98 -49.75 -8.99
CA SER A 9 23.23 -50.25 -8.45
C SER A 9 24.18 -49.08 -8.08
N HIS A 10 25.17 -49.38 -7.25
CA HIS A 10 26.15 -48.35 -6.88
C HIS A 10 26.87 -47.75 -8.11
N GLU A 11 27.18 -48.57 -9.11
CA GLU A 11 27.80 -48.16 -10.36
C GLU A 11 26.88 -47.24 -11.19
N GLU A 12 25.58 -47.60 -11.29
CA GLU A 12 24.58 -46.76 -11.97
C GLU A 12 24.36 -45.41 -11.27
N LEU A 13 24.39 -45.39 -9.94
CA LEU A 13 24.35 -44.15 -9.16
C LEU A 13 25.58 -43.24 -9.38
N VAL A 14 26.77 -43.84 -9.43
CA VAL A 14 28.00 -43.11 -9.71
C VAL A 14 27.96 -42.50 -11.11
N LEU A 15 27.54 -43.26 -12.11
CA LEU A 15 27.40 -42.76 -13.48
C LEU A 15 26.37 -41.65 -13.58
N LEU A 16 25.24 -41.79 -12.92
CA LEU A 16 24.20 -40.74 -12.85
C LEU A 16 24.71 -39.46 -12.18
N VAL A 17 25.48 -39.57 -11.09
CA VAL A 17 26.08 -38.39 -10.41
C VAL A 17 27.10 -37.70 -11.32
N ILE A 18 27.93 -38.47 -12.03
CA ILE A 18 28.89 -37.92 -13.00
C ILE A 18 28.16 -37.18 -14.14
N GLN A 19 27.08 -37.79 -14.66
CA GLN A 19 26.26 -37.14 -15.69
C GLN A 19 25.60 -35.88 -15.22
N LEU A 20 24.97 -35.88 -14.04
CA LEU A 20 24.36 -34.69 -13.43
C LEU A 20 25.38 -33.61 -13.11
N GLN A 21 26.60 -33.95 -12.71
CA GLN A 21 27.68 -33.00 -12.53
C GLN A 21 28.12 -32.34 -13.84
N ALA A 22 28.18 -33.12 -14.93
CA ALA A 22 28.47 -32.61 -16.27
C ALA A 22 27.39 -31.62 -16.74
N GLU A 23 26.11 -32.00 -16.63
CA GLU A 23 24.96 -31.16 -16.97
C GLU A 23 24.93 -29.87 -16.13
N LEU A 24 25.21 -29.97 -14.83
CA LEU A 24 25.29 -28.82 -13.92
C LEU A 24 26.41 -27.85 -14.32
N THR A 25 27.52 -28.38 -14.82
CA THR A 25 28.66 -27.57 -15.28
C THR A 25 28.32 -26.86 -16.58
N GLU A 26 27.66 -27.55 -17.50
CA GLU A 26 27.20 -26.97 -18.77
C GLU A 26 26.16 -25.88 -18.53
N LEU A 27 25.14 -26.14 -17.70
CA LEU A 27 24.13 -25.15 -17.33
C LEU A 27 24.73 -23.92 -16.62
N ARG A 28 25.77 -24.09 -15.82
CA ARG A 28 26.47 -22.96 -15.19
C ARG A 28 27.20 -22.11 -16.21
N GLU A 29 27.83 -22.73 -17.21
CA GLU A 29 28.50 -22.00 -18.27
C GLU A 29 27.51 -21.28 -19.17
N GLU A 30 26.39 -21.91 -19.53
CA GLU A 30 25.32 -21.27 -20.29
C GLU A 30 24.72 -20.07 -19.53
N ASN A 31 24.44 -20.21 -18.24
CA ASN A 31 24.01 -19.10 -17.40
C ASN A 31 25.02 -17.95 -17.35
N ARG A 32 26.31 -18.27 -17.35
CA ARG A 32 27.38 -17.26 -17.43
C ARG A 32 27.34 -16.50 -18.75
N GLN A 33 27.21 -17.22 -19.87
CA GLN A 33 27.11 -16.64 -21.21
C GLN A 33 25.86 -15.79 -21.38
N LEU A 34 24.69 -16.26 -20.86
CA LEU A 34 23.46 -15.48 -20.88
C LEU A 34 23.56 -14.19 -20.07
N LYS A 35 24.20 -14.24 -18.89
CA LYS A 35 24.44 -13.03 -18.07
C LYS A 35 25.37 -12.04 -18.79
N GLN A 36 26.41 -12.51 -19.47
CA GLN A 36 27.28 -11.67 -20.29
C GLN A 36 26.50 -11.05 -21.46
N ARG A 37 25.63 -11.84 -22.12
CA ARG A 37 24.82 -11.36 -23.22
C ARG A 37 23.80 -10.32 -22.80
N ILE A 38 23.18 -10.51 -21.61
CA ILE A 38 22.30 -9.52 -21.01
C ILE A 38 23.07 -8.21 -20.74
N ALA A 39 24.25 -8.30 -20.14
CA ALA A 39 25.09 -7.12 -19.87
C ALA A 39 25.50 -6.38 -21.17
N GLU A 40 25.85 -7.12 -22.24
CA GLU A 40 26.14 -6.53 -23.56
C GLU A 40 24.91 -5.87 -24.19
N LEU A 41 23.72 -6.49 -24.06
CA LEU A 41 22.48 -5.92 -24.57
C LEU A 41 22.04 -4.70 -23.76
N GLU A 42 22.27 -4.70 -22.45
CA GLU A 42 22.06 -3.53 -21.59
C GLU A 42 23.01 -2.38 -21.93
N GLN A 43 24.25 -2.67 -22.34
CA GLN A 43 25.19 -1.68 -22.83
C GLN A 43 24.87 -1.17 -24.26
N LYS A 44 24.38 -2.06 -25.15
CA LYS A 44 24.03 -1.72 -26.54
C LYS A 44 22.67 -1.06 -26.68
N ASN A 45 21.75 -1.33 -25.78
CA ASN A 45 20.52 -0.59 -25.55
C ASN A 45 20.59 0.00 -24.15
N PRO A 46 21.27 1.12 -23.94
CA PRO A 46 20.86 1.98 -22.86
C PRO A 46 19.39 2.22 -23.22
N THR A 47 18.45 1.64 -22.43
CA THR A 47 17.06 2.03 -22.53
C THR A 47 17.11 3.52 -22.71
N GLN A 48 16.75 4.01 -23.89
CA GLN A 48 16.44 5.40 -24.08
C GLN A 48 15.30 5.60 -23.11
N ARG A 49 15.67 5.87 -21.87
CA ARG A 49 14.79 6.59 -20.96
C ARG A 49 14.49 7.80 -21.79
N LEU A 50 13.30 7.83 -22.37
CA LEU A 50 12.75 9.07 -22.83
C LEU A 50 13.03 10.01 -21.69
N SER A 51 14.09 10.80 -21.80
CA SER A 51 14.46 11.83 -20.87
C SER A 51 13.42 12.92 -21.06
N GLN A 52 12.21 12.58 -20.59
CA GLN A 52 11.21 13.59 -20.40
C GLN A 52 11.83 14.52 -19.40
N SER A 53 12.12 15.73 -19.82
CA SER A 53 12.74 16.81 -19.05
C SER A 53 12.02 17.08 -17.70
N TYR A 54 10.87 16.45 -17.48
CA TYR A 54 10.05 16.48 -16.25
C TYR A 54 10.28 15.29 -15.30
N SER A 55 11.06 14.28 -15.67
CA SER A 55 11.20 13.03 -14.92
C SER A 55 12.48 12.94 -14.10
N LEU A 56 13.37 13.92 -14.20
CA LEU A 56 14.52 14.00 -13.31
C LEU A 56 14.01 14.26 -11.90
N SER A 57 14.36 13.38 -10.97
CA SER A 57 14.02 13.59 -9.55
C SER A 57 14.62 14.94 -9.13
N ALA A 58 13.94 15.65 -8.23
CA ALA A 58 14.47 16.90 -7.69
C ALA A 58 15.88 16.73 -7.11
N GLU A 59 16.24 15.52 -6.73
CA GLU A 59 17.53 15.12 -6.19
C GLU A 59 18.58 14.91 -7.31
N GLU A 60 18.19 14.30 -8.44
CA GLU A 60 19.05 14.21 -9.63
C GLU A 60 19.33 15.59 -10.23
N LYS A 61 18.32 16.45 -10.23
CA LYS A 61 18.47 17.84 -10.67
C LYS A 61 19.41 18.62 -9.75
N ARG A 62 19.33 18.44 -8.43
CA ARG A 62 20.27 19.02 -7.45
C ARG A 62 21.68 18.47 -7.61
N ARG A 63 21.84 17.17 -7.93
CA ARG A 63 23.15 16.56 -8.19
C ARG A 63 23.77 17.09 -9.48
N GLN A 64 22.97 17.25 -10.55
CA GLN A 64 23.42 17.85 -11.81
C GLN A 64 23.78 19.34 -11.62
N ASP A 65 22.98 20.09 -10.87
CA ASP A 65 23.27 21.49 -10.54
C ASP A 65 24.53 21.60 -9.65
N ALA A 66 24.78 20.63 -8.76
CA ALA A 66 25.98 20.60 -7.92
C ALA A 66 27.24 20.18 -8.68
N THR A 67 27.13 19.35 -9.74
CA THR A 67 28.25 18.96 -10.59
C THR A 67 28.58 20.00 -11.65
N SER A 68 27.58 20.72 -12.18
CA SER A 68 27.78 21.83 -13.12
C SER A 68 28.31 23.11 -12.45
N GLY A 69 28.19 23.22 -11.12
CA GLY A 69 28.67 24.39 -10.35
C GLY A 69 30.16 24.37 -9.98
N ARG A 70 30.94 23.38 -10.46
CA ARG A 70 32.37 23.27 -10.15
C ARG A 70 33.33 23.77 -11.22
N GLU A 71 32.85 24.40 -12.27
CA GLU A 71 33.71 25.19 -13.13
C GLU A 71 33.86 26.61 -12.58
N ASN A 72 35.02 26.87 -12.03
CA ASN A 72 35.44 28.15 -11.48
C ASN A 72 35.28 29.26 -12.52
N THR A 73 34.36 30.15 -12.34
CA THR A 73 34.46 31.51 -12.87
C THR A 73 34.58 32.47 -11.67
N HIS A 74 35.83 32.81 -11.37
CA HIS A 74 36.11 34.08 -10.69
C HIS A 74 35.64 35.22 -11.60
N GLY A 75 34.58 35.89 -11.22
CA GLY A 75 34.17 37.09 -11.94
C GLY A 75 32.76 37.55 -11.52
N ALA A 76 32.77 38.72 -10.86
CA ALA A 76 31.65 39.59 -10.68
C ALA A 76 30.55 39.18 -9.66
N SER A 77 30.65 39.72 -8.47
CA SER A 77 29.56 39.84 -7.50
C SER A 77 28.43 40.74 -8.05
N GLY A 78 27.59 40.14 -8.92
CA GLY A 78 26.27 40.71 -9.17
C GLY A 78 25.43 40.49 -7.94
N LYS A 79 25.07 41.60 -7.26
CA LYS A 79 24.03 41.62 -6.21
C LYS A 79 22.80 40.90 -6.80
N ARG A 80 22.53 39.67 -6.37
CA ARG A 80 21.22 39.05 -6.60
C ARG A 80 20.20 40.02 -6.04
N GLN A 81 19.36 40.58 -6.91
CA GLN A 81 18.16 41.28 -6.46
C GLN A 81 17.47 40.35 -5.46
N GLN A 82 17.35 40.79 -4.22
CA GLN A 82 16.48 40.15 -3.24
C GLN A 82 15.10 40.13 -3.88
N SER A 83 14.71 38.97 -4.44
CA SER A 83 13.30 38.73 -4.71
C SER A 83 12.58 38.99 -3.38
N ASP A 84 11.54 39.80 -3.41
CA ASP A 84 10.63 40.01 -2.28
C ASP A 84 10.24 38.64 -1.71
N ARG A 85 11.07 38.10 -0.83
CA ARG A 85 10.68 37.02 0.06
C ARG A 85 9.64 37.66 0.95
N ARG A 86 8.35 37.47 0.62
CA ARG A 86 7.26 37.73 1.55
C ARG A 86 7.60 36.98 2.82
N GLY A 87 8.20 37.66 3.77
CA GLY A 87 8.53 37.14 5.08
C GLY A 87 7.24 36.62 5.73
N ARG A 88 7.39 35.75 6.72
CA ARG A 88 6.24 35.36 7.57
C ARG A 88 5.61 36.64 8.09
N ARG A 89 4.30 36.88 7.84
CA ARG A 89 3.59 38.02 8.39
C ARG A 89 3.75 38.04 9.91
N PRO A 90 4.07 39.16 10.52
CA PRO A 90 4.13 39.27 11.97
C PRO A 90 2.84 38.76 12.61
N THR A 91 2.94 38.17 13.78
CA THR A 91 1.77 37.65 14.49
C THR A 91 0.78 38.77 14.81
N GLN A 92 1.29 39.97 15.12
CA GLN A 92 0.47 41.14 15.40
C GLN A 92 -0.41 41.52 14.21
N ASP A 93 0.12 41.57 13.00
CA ASP A 93 -0.67 41.88 11.80
C ASP A 93 -1.82 40.87 11.56
N LYS A 94 -1.65 39.62 12.01
CA LYS A 94 -2.72 38.59 11.94
C LYS A 94 -3.77 38.84 13.01
N ILE A 95 -3.36 39.23 14.21
CA ILE A 95 -4.27 39.55 15.31
C ILE A 95 -5.14 40.79 14.93
N ASP A 96 -4.52 41.80 14.37
CA ASP A 96 -5.20 43.02 13.95
C ASP A 96 -6.19 42.82 12.79
N GLN A 97 -5.97 41.77 11.99
CA GLN A 97 -6.83 41.40 10.85
C GLN A 97 -7.78 40.27 11.16
N ALA A 98 -7.90 39.83 12.41
CA ALA A 98 -8.73 38.70 12.79
C ALA A 98 -10.23 39.01 12.61
N ASP A 99 -10.93 37.99 12.09
CA ASP A 99 -12.38 38.03 11.90
C ASP A 99 -13.14 37.86 13.23
N GLN A 100 -12.57 37.08 14.14
CA GLN A 100 -13.20 36.69 15.41
C GLN A 100 -12.18 36.59 16.54
N HIS A 101 -12.65 36.82 17.78
CA HIS A 101 -11.88 36.64 19.01
C HIS A 101 -12.63 35.71 19.94
N GLU A 102 -11.93 34.70 20.50
CA GLU A 102 -12.47 33.72 21.44
C GLU A 102 -11.55 33.56 22.64
N ARG A 103 -12.13 33.62 23.83
CA ARG A 103 -11.41 33.38 25.08
C ARG A 103 -11.40 31.93 25.45
N ILE A 104 -10.25 31.41 25.79
CA ILE A 104 -10.04 30.03 26.23
C ILE A 104 -9.57 30.04 27.68
N LEU A 105 -10.49 29.73 28.59
CA LEU A 105 -10.25 29.60 30.01
C LEU A 105 -10.04 28.16 30.43
N PRO A 106 -9.19 27.85 31.41
CA PRO A 106 -9.15 26.52 32.03
C PRO A 106 -10.51 26.18 32.65
N GLU A 107 -10.85 24.90 32.63
CA GLU A 107 -12.11 24.41 33.19
C GLU A 107 -12.21 24.72 34.70
N GLY A 108 -13.35 25.25 35.12
CA GLY A 108 -13.64 25.54 36.53
C GLY A 108 -13.10 26.92 37.02
N PHE A 109 -12.57 27.74 36.14
CA PHE A 109 -12.05 29.09 36.53
C PHE A 109 -12.76 30.20 35.77
N ASP A 110 -12.96 31.31 36.48
CA ASP A 110 -13.47 32.57 35.91
C ASP A 110 -12.35 33.48 35.41
N LEU A 111 -12.70 34.44 34.53
CA LEU A 111 -11.75 35.37 33.93
C LEU A 111 -10.99 36.19 34.99
N ALA A 112 -11.66 36.53 36.10
CA ALA A 112 -11.06 37.29 37.20
C ALA A 112 -9.94 36.55 37.94
N GLU A 113 -9.96 35.21 37.90
CA GLU A 113 -8.99 34.30 38.55
C GLU A 113 -7.81 34.00 37.63
N CYS A 114 -7.98 34.21 36.33
CA CYS A 114 -7.01 33.86 35.31
C CYS A 114 -6.18 35.05 34.85
N ARG A 115 -4.98 34.75 34.36
CA ARG A 115 -4.13 35.73 33.68
C ARG A 115 -4.03 35.45 32.20
N HIS A 116 -4.06 36.45 31.36
CA HIS A 116 -3.80 36.33 29.93
C HIS A 116 -2.36 35.88 29.68
N VAL A 117 -2.17 34.94 28.75
CA VAL A 117 -0.87 34.36 28.41
C VAL A 117 -0.43 34.78 27.01
N ILE A 118 -1.28 34.57 26.02
CA ILE A 118 -0.93 34.79 24.60
C ILE A 118 -2.19 34.84 23.73
N ASP A 119 -2.14 35.64 22.69
CA ASP A 119 -3.11 35.63 21.59
C ASP A 119 -2.59 34.76 20.45
N ARG A 120 -3.39 33.79 20.05
CA ARG A 120 -3.01 32.82 19.05
C ARG A 120 -3.94 32.91 17.85
N PRO A 121 -3.51 33.47 16.71
CA PRO A 121 -4.30 33.48 15.49
C PRO A 121 -4.28 32.12 14.82
N VAL A 122 -5.48 31.59 14.48
CA VAL A 122 -5.67 30.30 13.85
C VAL A 122 -6.71 30.39 12.73
N TRP A 123 -6.37 29.88 11.57
CA TRP A 123 -7.31 29.71 10.47
C TRP A 123 -8.24 28.52 10.73
N ARG A 124 -9.53 28.77 10.68
CA ARG A 124 -10.61 27.77 10.84
C ARG A 124 -11.53 27.79 9.62
N ILE A 125 -12.27 26.71 9.41
CA ILE A 125 -13.38 26.71 8.46
C ILE A 125 -14.68 26.81 9.24
N ARG A 126 -15.40 27.92 9.06
CA ARG A 126 -16.69 28.19 9.69
C ARG A 126 -17.69 28.62 8.63
N ASP A 127 -18.87 28.04 8.63
CA ASP A 127 -19.95 28.36 7.67
C ASP A 127 -19.50 28.34 6.19
N GLY A 128 -18.62 27.37 5.85
CA GLY A 128 -18.09 27.20 4.50
C GLY A 128 -17.04 28.24 4.08
N LYS A 129 -16.49 29.03 5.01
CA LYS A 129 -15.43 30.01 4.76
C LYS A 129 -14.23 29.79 5.66
N ALA A 130 -13.08 30.22 5.20
CA ALA A 130 -11.91 30.41 6.06
C ALA A 130 -12.07 31.67 6.88
N VAL A 131 -11.95 31.54 8.19
CA VAL A 131 -12.05 32.61 9.18
C VAL A 131 -10.77 32.61 10.01
N LEU A 132 -10.18 33.75 10.21
CA LEU A 132 -9.04 33.93 11.12
C LEU A 132 -9.57 34.25 12.53
N VAL A 133 -9.41 33.24 13.42
CA VAL A 133 -9.86 33.36 14.81
C VAL A 133 -8.65 33.58 15.70
N VAL A 134 -8.69 34.62 16.54
CA VAL A 134 -7.71 34.84 17.61
C VAL A 134 -8.23 34.18 18.87
N TYR A 135 -7.50 33.19 19.35
CA TYR A 135 -7.75 32.54 20.62
C TYR A 135 -6.92 33.22 21.71
N GLU A 136 -7.59 33.95 22.61
CA GLU A 136 -6.99 34.53 23.80
C GLU A 136 -6.82 33.41 24.84
N LEU A 137 -5.59 32.95 25.05
CA LEU A 137 -5.30 31.86 25.99
C LEU A 137 -5.04 32.43 27.39
N TRP A 138 -5.78 31.92 28.35
CA TRP A 138 -5.70 32.31 29.76
C TRP A 138 -5.19 31.13 30.60
N ARG A 139 -4.55 31.46 31.73
CA ARG A 139 -3.98 30.47 32.64
C ARG A 139 -4.55 30.70 34.04
N GLY A 140 -4.95 29.63 34.70
CA GLY A 140 -5.41 29.62 36.07
C GLY A 140 -4.29 29.87 37.10
N PRO A 141 -4.64 30.12 38.35
CA PRO A 141 -3.68 30.50 39.41
C PRO A 141 -2.68 29.38 39.73
N GLY A 142 -3.03 28.10 39.58
CA GLY A 142 -2.14 26.94 39.75
C GLY A 142 -1.32 26.57 38.50
N GLY A 143 -1.48 27.35 37.41
CA GLY A 143 -0.78 27.06 36.16
C GLY A 143 -1.60 26.25 35.12
N GLU A 144 -2.87 26.02 35.42
CA GLU A 144 -3.81 25.30 34.56
C GLU A 144 -3.97 26.02 33.21
N THR A 145 -4.04 25.26 32.13
CA THR A 145 -4.22 25.79 30.77
C THR A 145 -5.25 24.91 30.04
N ALA A 146 -6.06 25.56 29.21
CA ALA A 146 -6.95 24.86 28.29
C ALA A 146 -6.35 24.72 26.91
N LEU A 147 -6.74 23.67 26.20
CA LEU A 147 -6.38 23.43 24.80
C LEU A 147 -7.42 24.08 23.90
N ILE A 148 -6.97 24.60 22.77
CA ILE A 148 -7.87 25.06 21.70
C ILE A 148 -8.40 23.82 21.00
N ASP A 149 -9.71 23.64 21.02
CA ASP A 149 -10.35 22.47 20.40
C ASP A 149 -10.08 22.41 18.89
N GLY A 150 -9.65 21.24 18.42
CA GLY A 150 -9.32 21.02 17.01
C GLY A 150 -8.08 21.76 16.51
N VAL A 151 -7.18 22.23 17.40
CA VAL A 151 -5.95 22.92 17.01
C VAL A 151 -4.74 22.28 17.70
N SER A 152 -3.82 21.77 16.92
CA SER A 152 -2.57 21.24 17.46
C SER A 152 -1.67 22.36 18.02
N SER A 153 -0.85 22.03 19.03
CA SER A 153 -0.06 23.00 19.84
C SER A 153 0.81 23.97 19.04
N ARG A 154 1.21 23.62 17.83
CA ARG A 154 2.12 24.43 16.99
C ARG A 154 1.52 24.82 15.63
N SER A 155 0.23 24.56 15.38
CA SER A 155 -0.41 24.88 14.11
C SER A 155 -1.09 26.22 14.11
N GLU A 156 -0.99 26.94 13.02
CA GLU A 156 -1.79 28.14 12.72
C GLU A 156 -3.08 27.79 11.96
N PHE A 157 -3.39 26.48 11.84
CA PHE A 157 -4.54 25.96 11.11
C PHE A 157 -5.28 24.93 11.94
N GLY A 158 -6.59 24.95 11.88
CA GLY A 158 -7.44 23.93 12.48
C GLY A 158 -7.26 22.57 11.81
N ILE A 159 -7.60 21.52 12.55
CA ILE A 159 -7.45 20.12 12.07
C ILE A 159 -8.30 19.84 10.81
N GLU A 160 -9.42 20.53 10.65
CA GLU A 160 -10.27 20.44 9.46
C GLU A 160 -9.50 20.81 8.19
N ILE A 161 -8.60 21.79 8.24
CA ILE A 161 -7.76 22.19 7.11
C ILE A 161 -6.68 21.16 6.83
N HIS A 162 -6.05 20.58 7.87
CA HIS A 162 -5.07 19.51 7.70
C HIS A 162 -5.67 18.29 7.04
N VAL A 163 -6.85 17.84 7.53
CA VAL A 163 -7.57 16.69 7.02
C VAL A 163 -8.03 16.92 5.59
N ALA A 164 -8.56 18.10 5.27
CA ALA A 164 -8.98 18.42 3.91
C ALA A 164 -7.80 18.38 2.92
N VAL A 165 -6.66 19.00 3.28
CA VAL A 165 -5.44 18.93 2.45
C VAL A 165 -4.97 17.49 2.28
N ALA A 166 -4.94 16.69 3.36
CA ALA A 166 -4.53 15.30 3.31
C ALA A 166 -5.47 14.44 2.45
N PHE A 167 -6.78 14.60 2.59
CA PHE A 167 -7.78 13.91 1.78
C PHE A 167 -7.62 14.24 0.29
N LEU A 168 -7.55 15.52 -0.06
CA LEU A 168 -7.43 15.97 -1.45
C LEU A 168 -6.14 15.50 -2.13
N VAL A 169 -5.01 15.49 -1.39
CA VAL A 169 -3.73 15.02 -1.92
C VAL A 169 -3.65 13.50 -1.97
N SER A 170 -4.01 12.81 -0.87
CA SER A 170 -3.72 11.38 -0.71
C SER A 170 -4.80 10.47 -1.31
N MET A 171 -6.10 10.80 -1.13
CA MET A 171 -7.21 9.98 -1.60
C MET A 171 -7.75 10.43 -2.96
N VAL A 172 -7.92 11.75 -3.16
CA VAL A 172 -8.40 12.28 -4.46
C VAL A 172 -7.26 12.36 -5.48
N GLY A 173 -6.01 12.40 -5.03
CA GLY A 173 -4.84 12.42 -5.90
C GLY A 173 -4.60 13.77 -6.59
N LEU A 174 -4.93 14.88 -5.95
CA LEU A 174 -4.65 16.21 -6.49
C LEU A 174 -3.21 16.64 -6.22
N SER A 175 -2.66 17.46 -7.12
CA SER A 175 -1.40 18.14 -6.84
C SER A 175 -1.60 19.23 -5.80
N ILE A 176 -0.56 19.56 -5.04
CA ILE A 176 -0.61 20.61 -4.02
C ILE A 176 -1.11 21.96 -4.60
N ASP A 177 -0.71 22.30 -5.84
CA ASP A 177 -1.21 23.48 -6.53
C ASP A 177 -2.73 23.48 -6.69
N LYS A 178 -3.27 22.36 -7.16
CA LYS A 178 -4.72 22.21 -7.35
C LYS A 178 -5.46 22.24 -6.03
N VAL A 179 -4.87 21.66 -4.97
CA VAL A 179 -5.44 21.73 -3.61
C VAL A 179 -5.49 23.18 -3.13
N CYS A 180 -4.40 23.94 -3.24
CA CYS A 180 -4.39 25.35 -2.87
C CYS A 180 -5.44 26.16 -3.66
N ALA A 181 -5.57 25.89 -4.97
CA ALA A 181 -6.58 26.54 -5.80
C ALA A 181 -8.03 26.20 -5.38
N GLN A 182 -8.29 24.92 -5.04
CA GLN A 182 -9.62 24.50 -4.55
C GLN A 182 -9.95 25.14 -3.19
N LEU A 183 -9.03 25.15 -2.24
CA LEU A 183 -9.26 25.75 -0.95
C LEU A 183 -9.51 27.27 -1.07
N LYS A 184 -8.80 27.93 -1.98
CA LYS A 184 -9.06 29.35 -2.29
C LYS A 184 -10.45 29.54 -2.91
N PHE A 185 -10.86 28.68 -3.85
CA PHE A 185 -12.13 28.80 -4.54
C PHE A 185 -13.34 28.53 -3.62
N PHE A 186 -13.31 27.41 -2.88
CA PHE A 186 -14.46 26.99 -2.06
C PHE A 186 -14.52 27.69 -0.71
N TRP A 187 -13.36 27.91 -0.06
CA TRP A 187 -13.30 28.39 1.32
C TRP A 187 -12.67 29.77 1.46
N GLN A 188 -12.24 30.39 0.37
CA GLN A 188 -11.48 31.65 0.37
C GLN A 188 -10.18 31.57 1.19
N LEU A 189 -9.66 30.34 1.39
CA LEU A 189 -8.42 30.10 2.13
C LEU A 189 -7.22 30.19 1.20
N GLU A 190 -6.36 31.16 1.45
CA GLU A 190 -5.10 31.31 0.73
C GLU A 190 -3.98 30.52 1.42
N LEU A 191 -3.59 29.40 0.82
CA LEU A 191 -2.45 28.60 1.24
C LEU A 191 -1.34 28.67 0.20
N SER A 192 -0.11 28.89 0.64
CA SER A 192 1.07 28.61 -0.19
C SER A 192 1.33 27.09 -0.27
N LYS A 193 2.01 26.65 -1.33
CA LYS A 193 2.44 25.25 -1.47
C LYS A 193 3.28 24.78 -0.27
N SER A 194 4.13 25.64 0.25
CA SER A 194 4.99 25.33 1.40
C SER A 194 4.17 25.13 2.68
N GLN A 195 3.11 25.92 2.88
CA GLN A 195 2.20 25.72 4.00
C GLN A 195 1.42 24.43 3.86
N ALA A 196 0.84 24.14 2.68
CA ALA A 196 0.15 22.88 2.44
C ALA A 196 1.06 21.67 2.64
N ASP A 197 2.31 21.72 2.18
CA ASP A 197 3.30 20.67 2.42
C ASP A 197 3.65 20.52 3.93
N ALA A 198 3.76 21.65 4.65
CA ALA A 198 3.99 21.65 6.10
C ALA A 198 2.82 21.02 6.87
N LEU A 199 1.56 21.29 6.48
CA LEU A 199 0.36 20.69 7.06
C LEU A 199 0.35 19.16 6.88
N LEU A 200 0.66 18.68 5.68
CA LEU A 200 0.77 17.24 5.41
C LEU A 200 1.86 16.57 6.23
N ASN A 201 3.02 17.22 6.37
CA ASN A 201 4.13 16.68 7.17
C ASN A 201 3.81 16.68 8.68
N GLN A 202 3.06 17.68 9.15
CA GLN A 202 2.63 17.75 10.55
C GLN A 202 1.62 16.65 10.86
N LEU A 203 0.60 16.50 10.02
CA LEU A 203 -0.42 15.48 10.20
C LEU A 203 0.16 14.06 10.10
N SER A 204 1.04 13.82 9.13
CA SER A 204 1.71 12.52 8.98
C SER A 204 2.48 12.12 10.25
N ARG A 205 3.24 13.06 10.85
CA ARG A 205 3.96 12.77 12.10
C ARG A 205 3.03 12.51 13.29
N GLN A 206 1.88 13.17 13.33
CA GLN A 206 0.89 12.92 14.38
C GLN A 206 0.21 11.55 14.22
N TRP A 207 0.16 11.03 13.00
CA TRP A 207 -0.51 9.77 12.66
C TRP A 207 0.44 8.58 12.49
N GLU A 208 1.73 8.72 12.78
CA GLU A 208 2.67 7.60 12.71
C GLU A 208 2.27 6.46 13.64
N SER A 209 1.88 6.77 14.90
CA SER A 209 1.38 5.75 15.85
C SER A 209 0.11 5.05 15.38
N GLU A 210 -0.75 5.75 14.64
CA GLU A 210 -1.97 5.18 14.07
C GLU A 210 -1.64 4.19 12.95
N PHE A 211 -0.65 4.52 12.11
CA PHE A 211 -0.16 3.60 11.09
C PHE A 211 0.41 2.32 11.70
N GLU A 212 1.20 2.44 12.76
CA GLU A 212 1.74 1.28 13.49
C GLU A 212 0.61 0.42 14.08
N ALA A 213 -0.41 1.04 14.66
CA ALA A 213 -1.58 0.34 15.16
C ALA A 213 -2.32 -0.44 14.06
N LEU A 214 -2.45 0.14 12.87
CA LEU A 214 -3.05 -0.54 11.71
C LEU A 214 -2.24 -1.77 11.27
N CYS A 215 -0.91 -1.71 11.31
CA CYS A 215 -0.07 -2.87 10.99
C CYS A 215 -0.27 -4.01 11.99
N LEU A 216 -0.41 -3.72 13.29
CA LEU A 216 -0.73 -4.73 14.31
C LEU A 216 -2.12 -5.34 14.11
N LEU A 217 -3.12 -4.53 13.74
CA LEU A 217 -4.47 -5.03 13.43
C LEU A 217 -4.47 -5.97 12.22
N LEU A 218 -3.63 -5.71 11.20
CA LEU A 218 -3.46 -6.64 10.09
C LEU A 218 -2.91 -7.98 10.54
N ALA A 219 -1.89 -7.98 11.40
CA ALA A 219 -1.22 -9.21 11.85
C ALA A 219 -2.15 -10.19 12.59
N VAL A 220 -3.23 -9.68 13.21
CA VAL A 220 -4.24 -10.51 13.93
C VAL A 220 -5.54 -10.68 13.17
N SER A 221 -5.64 -10.16 11.95
CA SER A 221 -6.86 -10.27 11.14
C SER A 221 -7.08 -11.69 10.65
N ALA A 222 -8.34 -12.14 10.65
CA ALA A 222 -8.71 -13.47 10.14
C ALA A 222 -8.42 -13.64 8.64
N VAL A 223 -8.51 -12.57 7.87
CA VAL A 223 -8.25 -12.55 6.43
C VAL A 223 -7.51 -11.28 6.06
N VAL A 224 -6.42 -11.39 5.29
CA VAL A 224 -5.70 -10.28 4.71
C VAL A 224 -5.61 -10.46 3.20
N HIS A 225 -6.04 -9.46 2.45
CA HIS A 225 -5.82 -9.34 1.02
C HIS A 225 -4.53 -8.59 0.78
N ALA A 226 -3.59 -9.15 0.03
CA ALA A 226 -2.32 -8.49 -0.29
C ALA A 226 -2.09 -8.43 -1.80
N ASP A 227 -1.60 -7.29 -2.26
CA ASP A 227 -1.21 -7.08 -3.65
C ASP A 227 -0.15 -5.98 -3.72
N GLU A 228 0.64 -5.96 -4.77
CA GLU A 228 1.64 -4.93 -5.00
C GLU A 228 1.73 -4.49 -6.45
N THR A 229 2.18 -3.25 -6.64
CA THR A 229 2.48 -2.74 -8.00
C THR A 229 3.73 -1.88 -7.98
N ARG A 230 4.34 -1.71 -9.16
CA ARG A 230 5.52 -0.85 -9.30
C ARG A 230 5.18 0.61 -8.93
N TRP A 231 6.08 1.24 -8.17
CA TRP A 231 5.98 2.63 -7.74
C TRP A 231 7.33 3.34 -7.85
N SER A 232 7.49 4.27 -8.81
CA SER A 232 8.79 4.91 -9.07
C SER A 232 9.89 3.86 -9.30
N GLN A 233 10.95 3.85 -8.50
CA GLN A 233 12.03 2.85 -8.56
C GLN A 233 11.75 1.59 -7.72
N ASN A 234 10.77 1.66 -6.83
CA ASN A 234 10.37 0.61 -5.90
C ASN A 234 8.92 0.17 -6.15
N SER A 235 8.24 -0.30 -5.11
CA SER A 235 6.87 -0.78 -5.16
C SER A 235 5.96 -0.01 -4.20
N VAL A 236 4.67 -0.18 -4.39
CA VAL A 236 3.63 0.08 -3.40
C VAL A 236 2.92 -1.24 -3.12
N TRP A 237 2.73 -1.51 -1.84
CA TRP A 237 2.00 -2.66 -1.34
C TRP A 237 0.66 -2.22 -0.77
N ALA A 238 -0.36 -3.05 -0.92
CA ALA A 238 -1.65 -2.90 -0.28
C ALA A 238 -1.95 -4.13 0.55
N PHE A 239 -2.32 -3.93 1.80
CA PHE A 239 -2.80 -4.95 2.72
C PHE A 239 -4.15 -4.52 3.26
N LEU A 240 -5.16 -5.35 3.04
CA LEU A 240 -6.53 -5.01 3.37
C LEU A 240 -7.15 -6.12 4.22
N SER A 241 -7.72 -5.73 5.35
CA SER A 241 -8.53 -6.60 6.19
C SER A 241 -9.85 -5.93 6.53
N GLU A 242 -10.68 -6.60 7.31
CA GLU A 242 -11.91 -6.02 7.86
C GLU A 242 -11.63 -4.87 8.87
N GLN A 243 -10.43 -4.85 9.47
CA GLN A 243 -10.06 -3.89 10.50
C GLN A 243 -9.09 -2.80 10.02
N ALA A 244 -8.30 -3.06 8.99
CA ALA A 244 -7.25 -2.16 8.56
C ALA A 244 -7.05 -2.13 7.05
N ARG A 245 -6.66 -0.97 6.54
CA ARG A 245 -6.24 -0.74 5.16
C ARG A 245 -4.88 -0.06 5.18
N VAL A 246 -3.86 -0.82 4.82
CA VAL A 246 -2.47 -0.36 4.86
C VAL A 246 -1.90 -0.34 3.46
N LEU A 247 -1.45 0.84 3.03
CA LEU A 247 -0.75 1.02 1.76
C LEU A 247 0.66 1.53 2.03
N VAL A 248 1.69 0.76 1.66
CA VAL A 248 3.09 1.11 1.92
C VAL A 248 3.80 1.49 0.63
N PHE A 249 4.21 2.74 0.51
CA PHE A 249 4.82 3.32 -0.68
C PHE A 249 6.33 3.36 -0.57
N GLY A 250 7.03 3.01 -1.65
CA GLY A 250 8.48 3.18 -1.76
C GLY A 250 9.31 2.06 -1.14
N CYS A 251 8.71 0.95 -0.75
CA CYS A 251 9.38 -0.25 -0.27
C CYS A 251 9.75 -1.22 -1.41
N ARG A 252 10.59 -2.19 -1.11
CA ARG A 252 11.02 -3.20 -2.09
C ARG A 252 9.92 -4.23 -2.33
N LYS A 253 9.97 -4.90 -3.50
CA LYS A 253 9.15 -6.07 -3.78
C LYS A 253 9.96 -7.33 -3.44
N ASP A 254 10.05 -7.64 -2.16
CA ASP A 254 10.77 -8.81 -1.64
C ASP A 254 10.07 -9.41 -0.41
N GLY A 255 10.49 -10.62 -0.04
CA GLY A 255 9.94 -11.34 1.09
C GLY A 255 10.24 -10.66 2.43
N ASP A 256 11.37 -9.96 2.54
CA ASP A 256 11.77 -9.27 3.76
C ASP A 256 10.83 -8.09 4.06
N THR A 257 10.44 -7.33 3.02
CA THR A 257 9.44 -6.26 3.16
C THR A 257 8.08 -6.82 3.57
N LEU A 258 7.66 -7.94 2.96
CA LEU A 258 6.40 -8.59 3.33
C LEU A 258 6.42 -9.07 4.78
N ALA A 259 7.51 -9.75 5.19
CA ALA A 259 7.66 -10.30 6.54
C ALA A 259 7.62 -9.24 7.65
N GLN A 260 8.04 -8.01 7.36
CA GLN A 260 7.95 -6.90 8.32
C GLN A 260 6.51 -6.47 8.61
N ILE A 261 5.60 -6.63 7.64
CA ILE A 261 4.19 -6.25 7.79
C ILE A 261 3.36 -7.46 8.21
N LEU A 262 3.62 -8.60 7.59
CA LEU A 262 2.90 -9.85 7.78
C LEU A 262 3.91 -11.00 7.80
N SER A 263 4.30 -11.41 9.02
CA SER A 263 5.22 -12.52 9.23
C SER A 263 4.56 -13.84 8.84
N LYS A 264 5.24 -14.65 8.02
CA LYS A 264 4.74 -15.97 7.61
C LYS A 264 4.62 -16.95 8.77
N ASP A 265 5.49 -16.80 9.76
CA ASP A 265 5.57 -17.69 10.91
C ASP A 265 4.49 -17.35 11.96
N ASP A 266 4.12 -16.07 12.08
CA ASP A 266 3.22 -15.59 13.12
C ASP A 266 1.77 -15.42 12.64
N PHE A 267 1.56 -15.16 11.34
CA PHE A 267 0.23 -14.90 10.80
C PHE A 267 -0.61 -16.18 10.73
N GLN A 268 -1.70 -16.21 11.49
CA GLN A 268 -2.61 -17.36 11.59
C GLN A 268 -3.87 -17.24 10.72
N GLY A 269 -4.04 -16.11 10.03
CA GLY A 269 -5.19 -15.85 9.17
C GLY A 269 -4.99 -16.41 7.75
N VAL A 270 -5.96 -16.14 6.89
CA VAL A 270 -5.91 -16.48 5.46
C VAL A 270 -5.31 -15.34 4.67
N LEU A 271 -4.22 -15.59 3.96
CA LEU A 271 -3.67 -14.64 2.99
C LEU A 271 -4.31 -14.82 1.61
N VAL A 272 -5.02 -13.81 1.13
CA VAL A 272 -5.57 -13.77 -0.24
C VAL A 272 -4.65 -12.94 -1.14
N SER A 273 -4.05 -13.56 -2.16
CA SER A 273 -3.08 -12.91 -3.05
C SER A 273 -3.14 -13.44 -4.48
N ASP A 274 -2.35 -12.87 -5.37
CA ASP A 274 -1.98 -13.54 -6.62
C ASP A 274 -0.97 -14.68 -6.35
N ASP A 275 -0.50 -15.35 -7.42
CA ASP A 275 0.48 -16.43 -7.33
C ASP A 275 1.94 -15.94 -7.39
N ALA A 276 2.24 -14.70 -7.03
CA ALA A 276 3.61 -14.23 -7.01
C ALA A 276 4.43 -14.99 -5.95
N ALA A 277 5.69 -15.29 -6.29
CA ALA A 277 6.58 -16.09 -5.43
C ALA A 277 6.79 -15.49 -4.02
N VAL A 278 6.64 -14.18 -3.87
CA VAL A 278 6.77 -13.49 -2.58
C VAL A 278 5.73 -13.94 -1.54
N TYR A 279 4.55 -14.37 -2.01
CA TYR A 279 3.43 -14.82 -1.16
C TYR A 279 3.45 -16.33 -0.85
N ARG A 280 4.48 -17.07 -1.24
CA ARG A 280 4.59 -18.49 -0.92
C ARG A 280 5.04 -18.71 0.52
N GLY A 281 4.56 -19.80 1.12
CA GLY A 281 4.97 -20.25 2.44
C GLY A 281 4.16 -19.68 3.61
N PHE A 282 3.00 -19.08 3.36
CA PHE A 282 1.99 -18.84 4.40
C PHE A 282 1.27 -20.17 4.72
N SER A 283 0.95 -20.38 5.99
CA SER A 283 0.28 -21.61 6.45
C SER A 283 -1.11 -21.80 5.83
N THR A 284 -1.81 -20.73 5.56
CA THR A 284 -3.14 -20.72 4.96
C THR A 284 -3.22 -19.59 3.94
N ALA A 285 -3.32 -19.95 2.66
CA ALA A 285 -3.38 -18.98 1.56
C ALA A 285 -4.52 -19.31 0.59
N GLN A 286 -5.05 -18.27 -0.04
CA GLN A 286 -6.01 -18.34 -1.14
C GLN A 286 -5.45 -17.63 -2.34
N LYS A 287 -5.24 -18.32 -3.45
CA LYS A 287 -4.82 -17.67 -4.70
C LYS A 287 -6.01 -17.17 -5.50
N CYS A 288 -5.79 -16.06 -6.17
CA CYS A 288 -6.85 -15.29 -6.84
C CYS A 288 -7.40 -16.01 -8.07
N TRP A 289 -8.63 -16.52 -8.02
CA TRP A 289 -9.33 -17.11 -9.15
C TRP A 289 -9.45 -16.20 -10.37
N ALA A 290 -9.54 -14.89 -10.17
CA ALA A 290 -9.63 -13.97 -11.30
C ALA A 290 -8.37 -13.98 -12.17
N HIS A 291 -7.20 -14.28 -11.61
CA HIS A 291 -5.96 -14.42 -12.38
C HIS A 291 -5.98 -15.69 -13.25
N LEU A 292 -6.41 -16.83 -12.69
CA LEU A 292 -6.54 -18.09 -13.43
C LEU A 292 -7.56 -17.95 -14.57
N LEU A 293 -8.73 -17.40 -14.27
CA LEU A 293 -9.78 -17.20 -15.28
C LEU A 293 -9.33 -16.23 -16.39
N ARG A 294 -8.61 -15.15 -16.05
CA ARG A 294 -8.05 -14.23 -17.06
C ARG A 294 -7.03 -14.93 -17.98
N LYS A 295 -6.20 -15.84 -17.44
CA LYS A 295 -5.28 -16.66 -18.24
C LYS A 295 -6.05 -17.58 -19.18
N ALA A 296 -7.06 -18.29 -18.69
CA ALA A 296 -7.90 -19.17 -19.51
C ALA A 296 -8.67 -18.39 -20.60
N ILE A 297 -9.25 -17.23 -20.26
CA ILE A 297 -9.91 -16.34 -21.24
C ILE A 297 -8.92 -15.89 -22.32
N ARG A 298 -7.67 -15.59 -21.97
CA ARG A 298 -6.64 -15.19 -22.95
C ARG A 298 -6.47 -16.26 -24.05
N PHE A 299 -6.42 -17.55 -23.70
CA PHE A 299 -6.28 -18.61 -24.68
C PHE A 299 -7.47 -18.70 -25.61
N THR A 300 -8.69 -18.60 -25.10
CA THR A 300 -9.91 -18.58 -25.96
C THR A 300 -9.97 -17.36 -26.89
N LEU A 301 -9.33 -16.25 -26.53
CA LEU A 301 -9.26 -15.05 -27.38
C LEU A 301 -8.13 -15.14 -28.42
N LEU A 302 -7.04 -15.84 -28.11
CA LEU A 302 -5.93 -16.06 -29.05
C LEU A 302 -6.31 -17.07 -30.14
N GLU A 303 -7.02 -18.14 -29.78
CA GLU A 303 -7.45 -19.20 -30.68
C GLU A 303 -8.96 -19.49 -30.49
N PRO A 304 -9.86 -18.65 -31.05
CA PRO A 304 -11.30 -18.77 -30.83
C PRO A 304 -11.91 -20.09 -31.35
N GLU A 305 -11.30 -20.70 -32.36
CA GLU A 305 -11.75 -21.95 -32.96
C GLU A 305 -11.29 -23.19 -32.19
N ASN A 306 -10.39 -23.04 -31.21
CA ASN A 306 -9.93 -24.14 -30.40
C ASN A 306 -10.98 -24.48 -29.33
N SER A 307 -11.69 -25.56 -29.58
CA SER A 307 -12.77 -26.06 -28.72
C SER A 307 -12.27 -26.50 -27.33
N GLU A 308 -11.02 -26.92 -27.25
CA GLU A 308 -10.42 -27.39 -25.99
C GLU A 308 -10.21 -26.24 -25.02
N TYR A 309 -9.63 -25.09 -25.46
CA TYR A 309 -9.45 -23.91 -24.63
C TYR A 309 -10.80 -23.40 -24.12
N ARG A 310 -11.83 -23.48 -24.97
CA ARG A 310 -13.19 -23.11 -24.60
C ARG A 310 -13.79 -24.04 -23.56
N SER A 311 -13.67 -25.35 -23.76
CA SER A 311 -14.18 -26.34 -22.81
C SER A 311 -13.51 -26.26 -21.47
N PHE A 312 -12.18 -26.04 -21.45
CA PHE A 312 -11.43 -25.83 -20.21
C PHE A 312 -11.90 -24.58 -19.46
N LEU A 313 -12.06 -23.44 -20.16
CA LEU A 313 -12.57 -22.20 -19.55
C LEU A 313 -13.98 -22.40 -18.99
N ASP A 314 -14.88 -23.02 -19.74
CA ASP A 314 -16.28 -23.24 -19.32
C ASP A 314 -16.34 -24.18 -18.11
N GLY A 315 -15.53 -25.23 -18.07
CA GLY A 315 -15.35 -26.11 -16.91
C GLY A 315 -14.81 -25.38 -15.69
N LEU A 316 -13.75 -24.61 -15.86
CA LEU A 316 -13.15 -23.82 -14.76
C LEU A 316 -14.15 -22.78 -14.18
N LEU A 317 -14.94 -22.15 -15.04
CA LEU A 317 -16.01 -21.24 -14.64
C LEU A 317 -17.13 -21.97 -13.88
N ALA A 318 -17.51 -23.18 -14.30
CA ALA A 318 -18.52 -23.97 -13.63
C ALA A 318 -18.06 -24.36 -12.21
N VAL A 319 -16.83 -24.85 -12.08
CA VAL A 319 -16.21 -25.17 -10.78
C VAL A 319 -16.17 -23.94 -9.87
N TYR A 320 -15.69 -22.81 -10.37
CA TYR A 320 -15.62 -21.58 -9.58
C TYR A 320 -17.00 -21.11 -9.10
N ARG A 321 -18.03 -21.17 -9.97
CA ARG A 321 -19.40 -20.84 -9.59
C ARG A 321 -19.95 -21.78 -8.51
N LYS A 322 -19.63 -23.07 -8.60
CA LYS A 322 -19.99 -24.10 -7.63
C LYS A 322 -19.29 -23.86 -6.29
N ALA A 323 -17.99 -23.60 -6.31
CA ALA A 323 -17.20 -23.23 -5.12
C ALA A 323 -17.76 -21.99 -4.41
N LYS A 324 -18.14 -20.95 -5.16
CA LYS A 324 -18.78 -19.75 -4.59
C LYS A 324 -20.10 -20.07 -3.90
N ARG A 325 -20.92 -20.97 -4.44
CA ARG A 325 -22.17 -21.42 -3.79
C ARG A 325 -21.89 -22.13 -2.49
N PHE A 326 -20.88 -23.02 -2.47
CA PHE A 326 -20.48 -23.73 -1.24
C PHE A 326 -19.93 -22.78 -0.18
N ALA A 327 -19.11 -21.80 -0.57
CA ALA A 327 -18.61 -20.78 0.36
C ALA A 327 -19.74 -19.98 1.00
N ALA A 328 -20.77 -19.63 0.23
CA ALA A 328 -21.92 -18.85 0.69
C ALA A 328 -22.96 -19.65 1.48
N ASP A 329 -22.88 -20.99 1.48
CA ASP A 329 -23.88 -21.85 2.19
C ASP A 329 -23.57 -21.88 3.69
N GLY A 330 -24.28 -21.08 4.46
CA GLY A 330 -24.18 -21.00 5.93
C GLY A 330 -24.60 -22.29 6.68
N ARG A 331 -25.20 -23.26 5.99
CA ARG A 331 -25.61 -24.54 6.61
C ARG A 331 -24.45 -25.55 6.67
N LEU A 332 -23.40 -25.34 5.90
CA LEU A 332 -22.25 -26.23 5.85
C LEU A 332 -21.35 -26.00 7.08
N GLY A 333 -21.22 -27.04 7.92
CA GLY A 333 -20.19 -27.10 8.93
C GLY A 333 -18.82 -27.47 8.32
N GLU A 334 -17.78 -27.54 9.13
CA GLU A 334 -16.39 -27.77 8.68
C GLU A 334 -16.25 -29.07 7.88
N SER A 335 -16.78 -30.21 8.38
CA SER A 335 -16.73 -31.50 7.66
C SER A 335 -17.48 -31.45 6.32
N GLY A 336 -18.63 -30.78 6.28
CA GLY A 336 -19.38 -30.57 5.05
C GLY A 336 -18.59 -29.73 4.03
N ARG A 337 -17.92 -28.69 4.46
CA ARG A 337 -17.04 -27.86 3.60
C ARG A 337 -15.88 -28.67 3.04
N ARG A 338 -15.21 -29.47 3.88
CA ARG A 338 -14.12 -30.37 3.43
C ARG A 338 -14.60 -31.38 2.38
N ALA A 339 -15.79 -31.98 2.57
CA ALA A 339 -16.37 -32.88 1.59
C ALA A 339 -16.67 -32.16 0.25
N ARG A 340 -17.13 -30.91 0.29
CA ARG A 340 -17.37 -30.11 -0.91
C ARG A 340 -16.08 -29.68 -1.60
N VAL A 341 -15.01 -29.42 -0.85
CA VAL A 341 -13.69 -29.16 -1.44
C VAL A 341 -13.14 -30.40 -2.13
N ALA A 342 -13.30 -31.61 -1.54
CA ALA A 342 -12.92 -32.86 -2.21
C ALA A 342 -13.68 -33.07 -3.54
N GLU A 343 -15.00 -32.81 -3.57
CA GLU A 343 -15.81 -32.83 -4.78
C GLU A 343 -15.29 -31.86 -5.86
N LEU A 344 -14.89 -30.64 -5.46
CA LEU A 344 -14.32 -29.66 -6.37
C LEU A 344 -12.93 -30.09 -6.89
N PHE A 345 -12.12 -30.77 -6.07
CA PHE A 345 -10.83 -31.30 -6.46
C PHE A 345 -10.98 -32.39 -7.55
N ASP A 346 -11.96 -33.26 -7.40
CA ASP A 346 -12.24 -34.30 -8.42
C ASP A 346 -12.63 -33.65 -9.76
N GLU A 347 -13.52 -32.64 -9.74
CA GLU A 347 -13.94 -31.95 -10.96
C GLU A 347 -12.77 -31.20 -11.65
N VAL A 348 -11.89 -30.51 -10.89
CA VAL A 348 -10.72 -29.87 -11.48
C VAL A 348 -9.70 -30.86 -11.98
N SER A 349 -9.52 -31.97 -11.26
CA SER A 349 -8.64 -33.07 -11.71
C SER A 349 -9.10 -33.64 -13.06
N GLU A 350 -10.39 -33.88 -13.23
CA GLU A 350 -10.96 -34.34 -14.51
C GLU A 350 -10.68 -33.33 -15.64
N LEU A 351 -10.80 -32.02 -15.37
CA LEU A 351 -10.51 -30.99 -16.36
C LEU A 351 -9.02 -30.94 -16.78
N CYS A 352 -8.11 -31.29 -15.87
CA CYS A 352 -6.67 -31.22 -16.10
C CYS A 352 -6.09 -32.56 -16.64
N VAL A 353 -6.65 -33.71 -16.27
CA VAL A 353 -6.15 -35.07 -16.63
C VAL A 353 -6.36 -35.39 -18.09
N SER A 354 -7.36 -34.82 -18.75
CA SER A 354 -7.60 -35.07 -20.19
C SER A 354 -6.39 -34.83 -21.09
N ARG A 355 -5.39 -34.08 -20.64
CA ARG A 355 -4.12 -33.85 -21.35
C ARG A 355 -2.88 -34.42 -20.67
N CYS A 356 -2.92 -34.73 -19.39
CA CYS A 356 -1.75 -35.34 -18.72
C CYS A 356 -1.57 -36.82 -19.10
N GLY A 357 -2.51 -37.41 -19.83
CA GLY A 357 -2.50 -38.82 -20.26
C GLY A 357 -2.05 -39.09 -21.70
N ASP A 358 -2.05 -38.09 -22.54
CA ASP A 358 -1.67 -38.22 -23.95
C ASP A 358 -0.34 -37.53 -24.24
N ASP A 359 0.71 -38.31 -24.07
CA ASP A 359 1.97 -38.20 -24.79
C ASP A 359 3.20 -37.49 -24.20
N ALA A 360 4.06 -38.41 -23.86
CA ALA A 360 5.48 -38.38 -24.17
C ALA A 360 5.79 -38.54 -25.69
N THR A 361 5.14 -37.85 -26.59
CA THR A 361 5.65 -37.65 -27.94
C THR A 361 6.16 -36.25 -28.06
N GLU A 362 7.48 -36.14 -28.18
CA GLU A 362 8.24 -34.93 -28.53
C GLU A 362 7.71 -34.32 -29.85
N THR A 363 6.61 -33.59 -29.75
CA THR A 363 6.27 -32.60 -30.75
C THR A 363 6.53 -31.24 -30.13
N THR A 364 7.37 -30.46 -30.75
CA THR A 364 7.57 -29.03 -30.46
C THR A 364 6.22 -28.32 -30.49
N ALA A 365 5.50 -28.39 -29.37
CA ALA A 365 4.23 -27.72 -29.22
C ALA A 365 4.45 -26.19 -29.51
N ALA A 366 3.62 -25.63 -30.35
CA ALA A 366 3.63 -24.18 -30.61
C ALA A 366 3.54 -23.46 -29.26
N GLY A 367 4.20 -22.32 -29.10
CA GLY A 367 4.36 -21.64 -27.80
C GLY A 367 3.07 -21.45 -27.00
N THR A 368 1.89 -21.36 -27.64
CA THR A 368 0.57 -21.22 -27.02
C THR A 368 0.15 -22.49 -26.27
N ASP A 369 0.40 -23.67 -26.84
CA ASP A 369 0.05 -24.96 -26.22
C ASP A 369 0.90 -25.20 -24.96
N GLN A 370 2.16 -24.83 -24.98
CA GLN A 370 3.03 -24.92 -23.80
C GLN A 370 2.54 -23.96 -22.68
N GLU A 371 2.14 -22.74 -23.04
CA GLU A 371 1.59 -21.78 -22.06
C GLU A 371 0.27 -22.31 -21.48
N PHE A 372 -0.57 -22.97 -22.27
CA PHE A 372 -1.82 -23.59 -21.79
C PHE A 372 -1.54 -24.78 -20.86
N SER A 373 -0.59 -25.64 -21.20
CA SER A 373 -0.13 -26.71 -20.32
C SER A 373 0.40 -26.16 -18.99
N ASN A 374 1.18 -25.08 -19.03
CA ASN A 374 1.66 -24.40 -17.83
C ASN A 374 0.50 -23.88 -16.95
N LEU A 375 -0.60 -23.40 -17.54
CA LEU A 375 -1.79 -23.01 -16.78
C LEU A 375 -2.45 -24.20 -16.07
N MET A 376 -2.56 -25.35 -16.73
CA MET A 376 -3.09 -26.56 -16.09
C MET A 376 -2.20 -27.03 -14.94
N HIS A 377 -0.87 -27.05 -15.13
CA HIS A 377 0.08 -27.34 -14.06
C HIS A 377 -0.04 -26.39 -12.89
N GLU A 378 -0.23 -25.08 -13.17
CA GLU A 378 -0.47 -24.07 -12.12
C GLU A 378 -1.74 -24.39 -11.33
N VAL A 379 -2.84 -24.72 -11.99
CA VAL A 379 -4.11 -25.07 -11.33
C VAL A 379 -3.94 -26.34 -10.46
N VAL A 380 -3.30 -27.38 -10.98
CA VAL A 380 -3.02 -28.62 -10.22
C VAL A 380 -2.13 -28.34 -9.01
N ARG A 381 -1.06 -27.54 -9.19
CA ARG A 381 -0.19 -27.19 -8.09
C ARG A 381 -0.94 -26.45 -6.99
N LEU A 382 -1.77 -25.46 -7.34
CA LEU A 382 -2.56 -24.69 -6.38
C LEU A 382 -3.59 -25.58 -5.63
N MET A 383 -4.09 -26.64 -6.27
CA MET A 383 -4.89 -27.64 -5.60
C MET A 383 -4.05 -28.46 -4.58
N CYS A 384 -2.89 -28.96 -5.01
CA CYS A 384 -2.00 -29.75 -4.15
C CYS A 384 -1.46 -28.95 -2.96
N ASP A 385 -1.31 -27.63 -3.12
CA ASP A 385 -0.87 -26.71 -2.08
C ASP A 385 -2.04 -26.23 -1.18
N ASP A 386 -3.28 -26.71 -1.39
CA ASP A 386 -4.52 -26.29 -0.71
C ASP A 386 -4.84 -24.80 -0.84
N GLU A 387 -4.30 -24.12 -1.88
CA GLU A 387 -4.42 -22.67 -2.06
C GLU A 387 -5.57 -22.26 -2.99
N LEU A 388 -6.28 -23.22 -3.61
CA LEU A 388 -7.31 -22.94 -4.63
C LEU A 388 -8.71 -22.76 -4.04
N PHE A 389 -9.07 -23.55 -3.02
CA PHE A 389 -10.42 -23.58 -2.44
C PHE A 389 -10.47 -23.21 -0.96
N THR A 390 -9.43 -22.55 -0.45
CA THR A 390 -9.34 -22.09 0.94
C THR A 390 -10.54 -21.22 1.33
N PHE A 391 -11.07 -20.39 0.41
CA PHE A 391 -12.25 -19.56 0.64
C PHE A 391 -13.55 -20.36 0.84
N VAL A 392 -13.59 -21.64 0.47
CA VAL A 392 -14.72 -22.54 0.78
C VAL A 392 -14.61 -23.02 2.23
N LEU A 393 -13.40 -23.33 2.69
CA LEU A 393 -13.12 -23.74 4.06
C LEU A 393 -13.25 -22.56 5.04
N HIS A 394 -12.82 -21.37 4.62
CA HIS A 394 -12.83 -20.14 5.39
C HIS A 394 -13.75 -19.09 4.75
N PRO A 395 -15.05 -19.10 5.05
CA PRO A 395 -16.04 -18.25 4.37
C PRO A 395 -15.83 -16.73 4.54
N ALA A 396 -15.02 -16.32 5.48
CA ALA A 396 -14.62 -14.93 5.63
C ALA A 396 -13.67 -14.48 4.51
N ALA A 397 -12.93 -15.43 3.90
CA ALA A 397 -12.07 -15.16 2.76
C ALA A 397 -12.88 -15.13 1.45
N THR A 398 -12.42 -14.36 0.48
CA THR A 398 -12.99 -14.34 -0.88
C THR A 398 -12.09 -15.14 -1.83
N GLY A 399 -12.67 -15.74 -2.87
CA GLY A 399 -11.89 -16.45 -3.89
C GLY A 399 -11.10 -15.54 -4.83
N THR A 400 -11.16 -14.23 -4.68
CA THR A 400 -10.45 -13.26 -5.55
C THR A 400 -9.77 -12.16 -4.75
N ASN A 401 -8.69 -11.61 -5.30
CA ASN A 401 -7.95 -10.49 -4.71
C ASN A 401 -8.35 -9.13 -5.30
N ASN A 402 -9.54 -9.03 -5.89
CA ASN A 402 -10.01 -7.83 -6.58
C ASN A 402 -10.06 -6.57 -5.70
N GLU A 403 -10.18 -6.73 -4.38
CA GLU A 403 -10.24 -5.60 -3.45
C GLU A 403 -8.86 -4.93 -3.32
N ALA A 404 -7.80 -5.72 -3.13
CA ALA A 404 -6.43 -5.21 -3.08
C ALA A 404 -6.01 -4.63 -4.44
N GLU A 405 -6.30 -5.31 -5.56
CA GLU A 405 -6.07 -4.77 -6.91
C GLU A 405 -6.75 -3.40 -7.10
N ARG A 406 -7.99 -3.26 -6.62
CA ARG A 406 -8.75 -2.02 -6.73
C ARG A 406 -8.13 -0.89 -5.92
N SER A 407 -7.62 -1.18 -4.73
CA SER A 407 -6.98 -0.19 -3.87
C SER A 407 -5.70 0.39 -4.48
N LEU A 408 -5.00 -0.41 -5.30
CA LEU A 408 -3.78 0.01 -6.00
C LEU A 408 -4.04 0.82 -7.28
N ARG A 409 -5.28 0.92 -7.75
CA ARG A 409 -5.60 1.68 -8.98
C ARG A 409 -5.20 3.15 -8.89
N GLY A 410 -5.38 3.79 -7.73
CA GLY A 410 -4.95 5.16 -7.49
C GLY A 410 -3.45 5.33 -7.67
N ALA A 411 -2.66 4.42 -7.11
CA ALA A 411 -1.21 4.39 -7.26
C ALA A 411 -0.78 4.17 -8.73
N ALA A 412 -1.46 3.26 -9.43
CA ALA A 412 -1.20 3.01 -10.85
C ALA A 412 -1.49 4.24 -11.72
N MET A 413 -2.57 4.98 -11.44
CA MET A 413 -2.90 6.23 -12.12
C MET A 413 -1.87 7.33 -11.82
N ASP A 414 -1.44 7.48 -10.59
CA ASP A 414 -0.42 8.45 -10.20
C ASP A 414 0.92 8.16 -10.87
N ARG A 415 1.28 6.88 -11.03
CA ARG A 415 2.46 6.46 -11.79
C ARG A 415 2.36 6.91 -13.25
N ARG A 416 1.20 6.68 -13.91
CA ARG A 416 0.98 7.08 -15.31
C ARG A 416 1.04 8.60 -15.50
N THR A 417 0.60 9.36 -14.52
CA THR A 417 0.56 10.82 -14.54
C THR A 417 1.82 11.48 -13.95
N GLY A 418 2.84 10.70 -13.59
CA GLY A 418 4.10 11.21 -13.03
C GLY A 418 4.00 11.77 -11.60
N ARG A 419 2.91 11.47 -10.89
CA ARG A 419 2.64 11.96 -9.52
C ARG A 419 3.14 11.03 -8.43
N THR A 420 4.23 10.31 -8.68
CA THR A 420 4.86 9.45 -7.68
C THR A 420 5.65 10.27 -6.65
N SER A 421 5.84 9.70 -5.47
CA SER A 421 6.72 10.29 -4.46
C SER A 421 8.17 10.24 -4.94
N LYS A 422 8.83 11.40 -5.03
CA LYS A 422 10.21 11.54 -5.51
C LYS A 422 11.24 11.36 -4.40
N THR A 423 10.82 11.37 -3.15
CA THR A 423 11.68 11.23 -1.97
C THR A 423 11.10 10.19 -1.01
N VAL A 424 11.99 9.57 -0.22
CA VAL A 424 11.61 8.63 0.85
C VAL A 424 10.64 9.30 1.84
N ARG A 425 10.93 10.55 2.24
CA ARG A 425 10.03 11.32 3.12
C ARG A 425 8.63 11.47 2.54
N GLY A 426 8.52 11.74 1.23
CA GLY A 426 7.23 11.84 0.53
C GLY A 426 6.49 10.50 0.48
N ALA A 427 7.22 9.39 0.30
CA ALA A 427 6.66 8.04 0.33
C ALA A 427 6.13 7.69 1.72
N ARG A 428 6.92 7.88 2.79
CA ARG A 428 6.49 7.69 4.19
C ARG A 428 5.24 8.49 4.53
N ARG A 429 5.26 9.79 4.24
CA ARG A 429 4.12 10.66 4.46
C ARG A 429 2.86 10.14 3.76
N ARG A 430 2.98 9.70 2.51
CA ARG A 430 1.86 9.14 1.76
C ARG A 430 1.36 7.84 2.38
N THR A 431 2.27 6.95 2.78
CA THR A 431 1.98 5.70 3.49
C THR A 431 1.08 5.95 4.70
N VAL A 432 1.50 6.83 5.60
CA VAL A 432 0.76 7.14 6.81
C VAL A 432 -0.62 7.75 6.49
N LEU A 433 -0.64 8.82 5.70
CA LEU A 433 -1.87 9.58 5.48
C LEU A 433 -2.94 8.77 4.76
N ILE A 434 -2.58 8.00 3.73
CA ILE A 434 -3.55 7.23 2.97
C ILE A 434 -4.06 6.02 3.78
N SER A 435 -3.17 5.34 4.51
CA SER A 435 -3.55 4.18 5.33
C SER A 435 -4.51 4.57 6.45
N VAL A 436 -4.22 5.67 7.15
CA VAL A 436 -5.10 6.16 8.21
C VAL A 436 -6.45 6.63 7.64
N LEU A 437 -6.46 7.40 6.55
CA LEU A 437 -7.71 7.88 5.94
C LEU A 437 -8.57 6.74 5.38
N GLU A 438 -7.98 5.76 4.68
CA GLU A 438 -8.71 4.60 4.15
C GLU A 438 -9.24 3.72 5.28
N SER A 439 -8.51 3.58 6.40
CA SER A 439 -8.97 2.84 7.56
C SER A 439 -10.05 3.60 8.34
N LEU A 440 -9.96 4.93 8.48
CA LEU A 440 -11.05 5.74 9.04
C LEU A 440 -12.33 5.62 8.20
N LYS A 441 -12.19 5.60 6.87
CA LYS A 441 -13.32 5.39 5.95
C LYS A 441 -14.00 4.03 6.16
N LEU A 442 -13.24 3.01 6.55
CA LEU A 442 -13.76 1.67 6.84
C LEU A 442 -14.64 1.67 8.11
N HIS A 443 -14.23 2.43 9.14
CA HIS A 443 -14.84 2.34 10.47
C HIS A 443 -15.86 3.45 10.78
N LEU A 444 -15.76 4.61 10.13
CA LEU A 444 -16.70 5.70 10.40
C LEU A 444 -18.04 5.43 9.70
N PRO A 445 -19.19 5.57 10.39
CA PRO A 445 -20.51 5.36 9.78
C PRO A 445 -20.77 6.23 8.55
N LYS A 446 -20.21 7.44 8.55
CA LYS A 446 -20.16 8.36 7.41
C LYS A 446 -18.77 8.93 7.32
N PHE A 447 -18.12 8.77 6.19
CA PHE A 447 -16.80 9.34 5.97
C PHE A 447 -16.93 10.77 5.43
N THR A 448 -16.93 11.72 6.33
CA THR A 448 -17.01 13.17 6.05
C THR A 448 -15.92 13.91 6.79
N LEU A 449 -15.61 15.14 6.36
CA LEU A 449 -14.64 15.99 7.06
C LEU A 449 -15.02 16.16 8.54
N ALA A 450 -16.31 16.40 8.82
CA ALA A 450 -16.81 16.58 10.18
C ALA A 450 -16.63 15.31 11.04
N SER A 451 -16.92 14.12 10.50
CA SER A 451 -16.74 12.87 11.27
C SER A 451 -15.28 12.52 11.54
N VAL A 452 -14.39 12.78 10.58
CA VAL A 452 -12.95 12.61 10.79
C VAL A 452 -12.43 13.62 11.82
N GLN A 453 -12.85 14.88 11.72
CA GLN A 453 -12.52 15.92 12.71
C GLN A 453 -12.98 15.51 14.11
N SER A 454 -14.24 15.10 14.28
CA SER A 454 -14.79 14.68 15.57
C SER A 454 -14.02 13.50 16.17
N GLU A 455 -13.59 12.53 15.36
CA GLU A 455 -12.80 11.40 15.86
C GLU A 455 -11.40 11.86 16.33
N ILE A 456 -10.74 12.77 15.61
CA ILE A 456 -9.43 13.31 16.01
C ILE A 456 -9.56 14.16 17.29
N GLN A 457 -10.59 14.98 17.39
CA GLN A 457 -10.88 15.78 18.59
C GLN A 457 -11.13 14.88 19.80
N ARG A 458 -11.96 13.84 19.64
CA ARG A 458 -12.20 12.85 20.67
C ARG A 458 -10.89 12.17 21.09
N TRP A 459 -10.04 11.77 20.17
CA TRP A 459 -8.73 11.20 20.47
C TRP A 459 -7.87 12.15 21.30
N TRP A 460 -7.78 13.42 20.92
CA TRP A 460 -6.99 14.39 21.68
C TRP A 460 -7.53 14.65 23.09
N GLN A 461 -8.84 14.56 23.29
CA GLN A 461 -9.49 14.70 24.60
C GLN A 461 -9.32 13.47 25.49
N THR A 462 -9.45 12.27 24.91
CA THR A 462 -9.40 11.01 25.66
C THR A 462 -8.02 10.38 25.76
N GLY A 463 -7.07 10.81 24.93
CA GLY A 463 -5.75 10.19 24.77
C GLY A 463 -5.78 8.88 23.98
N GLU A 464 -6.94 8.44 23.46
CA GLU A 464 -7.12 7.16 22.80
C GLU A 464 -7.82 7.27 21.45
N SER A 465 -7.13 6.86 20.37
CA SER A 465 -7.68 6.84 19.03
C SER A 465 -8.62 5.67 18.77
N LEU A 466 -9.33 5.71 17.64
CA LEU A 466 -10.16 4.61 17.18
C LEU A 466 -9.35 3.32 17.02
N PHE A 467 -8.15 3.40 16.42
CA PHE A 467 -7.34 2.21 16.16
C PHE A 467 -6.73 1.63 17.44
N HIS A 468 -6.36 2.46 18.41
CA HIS A 468 -5.94 2.00 19.74
C HIS A 468 -7.07 1.29 20.48
N ARG A 469 -8.33 1.76 20.35
CA ARG A 469 -9.49 1.03 20.89
C ARG A 469 -9.67 -0.35 20.23
N LEU A 470 -9.50 -0.42 18.90
CA LEU A 470 -9.57 -1.69 18.17
C LEU A 470 -8.45 -2.64 18.61
N LEU A 471 -7.21 -2.16 18.81
CA LEU A 471 -6.12 -2.97 19.34
C LEU A 471 -6.51 -3.57 20.70
N ARG A 472 -7.00 -2.74 21.63
CA ARG A 472 -7.42 -3.21 22.95
C ARG A 472 -8.56 -4.24 22.87
N GLN A 473 -9.52 -4.07 21.96
CA GLN A 473 -10.59 -5.05 21.72
C GLN A 473 -10.05 -6.40 21.24
N ASN A 474 -8.92 -6.39 20.53
CA ASN A 474 -8.21 -7.60 20.09
C ASN A 474 -7.16 -8.08 21.13
N GLY A 475 -7.09 -7.50 22.32
CA GLY A 475 -6.14 -7.87 23.38
C GLY A 475 -4.70 -7.47 23.08
N LEU A 476 -4.49 -6.45 22.27
CA LEU A 476 -3.17 -5.96 21.85
C LEU A 476 -2.84 -4.64 22.55
N ASP A 477 -1.57 -4.47 22.89
CA ASP A 477 -1.02 -3.22 23.39
C ASP A 477 -0.65 -2.28 22.24
N PRO A 478 -0.67 -0.95 22.47
CA PRO A 478 -0.16 0.01 21.51
C PRO A 478 1.30 -0.27 21.12
N PRO A 479 1.70 -0.04 19.86
CA PRO A 479 3.04 -0.32 19.38
C PRO A 479 4.09 0.55 20.09
N THR A 480 5.22 -0.05 20.46
CA THR A 480 6.35 0.62 21.13
C THR A 480 7.50 0.95 20.17
N ALA A 481 7.54 0.30 19.01
CA ALA A 481 8.58 0.47 18.00
C ALA A 481 7.99 0.97 16.68
N SER A 482 8.77 1.72 15.90
CA SER A 482 8.35 2.21 14.60
C SER A 482 8.69 1.22 13.50
N LEU A 483 7.68 0.53 12.99
CA LEU A 483 7.76 -0.31 11.80
C LEU A 483 8.03 0.53 10.54
N LEU A 484 7.48 1.74 10.47
CA LEU A 484 7.67 2.64 9.35
C LEU A 484 9.15 3.00 9.11
N GLU A 485 9.96 3.04 10.16
CA GLU A 485 11.41 3.29 10.03
C GLU A 485 12.15 2.16 9.33
N THR A 486 11.73 0.93 9.53
CA THR A 486 12.31 -0.25 8.87
C THR A 486 11.78 -0.44 7.46
N LEU A 487 10.49 -0.27 7.23
CA LEU A 487 9.85 -0.42 5.91
C LEU A 487 10.34 0.60 4.87
N VAL A 488 10.45 1.85 5.29
CA VAL A 488 10.82 2.98 4.41
C VAL A 488 11.90 3.82 5.10
N PRO A 489 13.13 3.29 5.25
CA PRO A 489 14.18 3.95 6.02
C PRO A 489 14.56 5.29 5.42
N LEU A 490 14.66 6.32 6.25
CA LEU A 490 15.21 7.61 5.84
C LEU A 490 16.70 7.46 5.55
N PRO A 491 17.24 8.12 4.51
CA PRO A 491 18.67 8.16 4.29
C PRO A 491 19.33 8.74 5.53
N LYS A 492 20.37 8.06 6.05
CA LYS A 492 21.18 8.60 7.14
C LYS A 492 21.68 9.97 6.73
N ALA A 493 21.56 10.95 7.61
CA ALA A 493 22.15 12.26 7.40
C ALA A 493 23.67 12.08 7.22
N ALA A 494 24.18 12.49 6.05
CA ALA A 494 25.62 12.44 5.75
C ALA A 494 26.33 13.58 6.47
#